data_1f581a5f177d83464e803bf613751c08
#
_entry.id   1f581a5f177d83464e803bf613751c08
#
_cell.length_a   1.000
_cell.length_b   1.000
_cell.length_c   1.000
_cell.angle_alpha   90.00
_cell.angle_beta   90.00
_cell.angle_gamma   90.00
#
_symmetry.space_group_name_H-M   'P 1'
#
loop_
_entity.id
_entity.type
_entity.pdbx_description
1 polymer ?
#
loop_
_entity_poly.entity_id
_entity_poly.type
_entity_poly.pdbx_seq_one_letter_code
_entity_poly.pdbx_strand_id
1 'polypeptide(L)'
;MPRTEPAEKESKLPPLLSSRPLPLQVVLAGLVPAAFGAVCGWLLGISEVAYIIAAVPVAIVGGAAAGFEHTVPRQAAVRGLIGGALFGGFILIVHELTGKAAKAKLPDPPIVLAVVTAVFGSGLGALGGGWRRDAEAREGPFLDVSKLSPAELLGAVSSVVLLGSLWLPWFSTSSNPHSIIGPESNPIIGANSHANAFQTFKLLDLALVAACIAPFILSWIIARRHTLTWAPGEVTMVVGITAFVLILCNGIILGKPDPGIEISLNYGYFVGLLGCVAMFLSGYLRQAVYTAARKPPGVL
;
A
#
# COMPACT_ATOMS: atom_id res chain seq x y z
N MET A 1 -50.64 4.95 27.98
CA MET A 1 -49.18 5.31 27.93
C MET A 1 -48.75 5.29 26.48
N PRO A 2 -48.33 6.39 25.88
CA PRO A 2 -47.80 6.41 24.52
C PRO A 2 -46.46 5.65 24.54
N ARG A 3 -46.34 4.67 23.64
CA ARG A 3 -45.06 4.02 23.37
C ARG A 3 -44.15 5.10 22.76
N THR A 4 -43.12 5.51 23.48
CA THR A 4 -41.99 6.25 22.93
C THR A 4 -41.32 5.32 21.92
N GLU A 5 -41.47 5.62 20.61
CA GLU A 5 -40.64 5.00 19.58
C GLU A 5 -39.18 5.16 19.97
N PRO A 6 -38.39 4.08 19.90
CA PRO A 6 -36.96 4.21 20.17
C PRO A 6 -36.39 5.17 19.12
N ALA A 7 -35.74 6.23 19.57
CA ALA A 7 -35.04 7.19 18.72
C ALA A 7 -34.16 6.40 17.76
N GLU A 8 -34.44 6.52 16.46
CA GLU A 8 -33.69 5.89 15.38
C GLU A 8 -32.23 6.38 15.51
N LYS A 9 -31.36 5.47 15.92
CA LYS A 9 -29.94 5.77 16.12
C LYS A 9 -29.38 6.15 14.75
N GLU A 10 -29.23 7.46 14.50
CA GLU A 10 -28.60 7.96 13.27
C GLU A 10 -27.30 7.22 13.02
N SER A 11 -27.29 6.42 11.98
CA SER A 11 -26.10 5.69 11.54
C SER A 11 -25.03 6.72 11.15
N LYS A 12 -23.92 6.77 11.90
CA LYS A 12 -22.76 7.63 11.60
C LYS A 12 -22.02 7.20 10.31
N LEU A 13 -22.53 6.23 9.60
CA LEU A 13 -21.95 5.74 8.34
C LEU A 13 -22.39 6.63 7.17
N PRO A 14 -21.53 6.83 6.15
CA PRO A 14 -21.90 7.59 4.97
C PRO A 14 -23.10 6.95 4.26
N PRO A 15 -23.98 7.76 3.62
CA PRO A 15 -25.18 7.25 2.96
C PRO A 15 -24.82 6.29 1.82
N LEU A 16 -25.66 5.29 1.61
CA LEU A 16 -25.52 4.34 0.51
C LEU A 16 -25.64 5.08 -0.84
N LEU A 17 -24.97 4.53 -1.89
CA LEU A 17 -25.06 5.10 -3.22
C LEU A 17 -26.51 5.15 -3.72
N SER A 18 -27.28 4.09 -3.47
CA SER A 18 -28.69 3.97 -3.87
C SER A 18 -29.63 4.97 -3.18
N SER A 19 -29.25 5.51 -2.03
CA SER A 19 -30.04 6.53 -1.31
C SER A 19 -29.79 7.96 -1.82
N ARG A 20 -28.79 8.15 -2.68
CA ARG A 20 -28.44 9.45 -3.23
C ARG A 20 -29.26 9.77 -4.48
N PRO A 21 -29.46 11.07 -4.85
CA PRO A 21 -30.10 11.46 -6.11
C PRO A 21 -29.37 10.86 -7.32
N LEU A 22 -30.13 10.46 -8.35
CA LEU A 22 -29.61 9.81 -9.55
C LEU A 22 -28.42 10.55 -10.20
N PRO A 23 -28.44 11.88 -10.36
CA PRO A 23 -27.29 12.61 -10.92
C PRO A 23 -26.00 12.41 -10.10
N LEU A 24 -26.11 12.40 -8.76
CA LEU A 24 -24.99 12.21 -7.89
C LEU A 24 -24.46 10.77 -7.96
N GLN A 25 -25.35 9.77 -8.13
CA GLN A 25 -24.94 8.39 -8.36
C GLN A 25 -24.09 8.27 -9.64
N VAL A 26 -24.54 8.90 -10.73
CA VAL A 26 -23.80 8.90 -12.02
C VAL A 26 -22.45 9.60 -11.88
N VAL A 27 -22.40 10.74 -11.21
CA VAL A 27 -21.16 11.47 -10.96
C VAL A 27 -20.17 10.61 -10.15
N LEU A 28 -20.61 10.04 -9.05
CA LEU A 28 -19.74 9.22 -8.19
C LEU A 28 -19.35 7.91 -8.87
N ALA A 29 -20.26 7.31 -9.65
CA ALA A 29 -20.00 6.03 -10.28
C ALA A 29 -19.17 6.13 -11.57
N GLY A 30 -19.32 7.21 -12.30
CA GLY A 30 -18.72 7.39 -13.62
C GLY A 30 -17.67 8.50 -13.65
N LEU A 31 -18.10 9.74 -13.38
CA LEU A 31 -17.25 10.91 -13.57
C LEU A 31 -16.05 10.95 -12.64
N VAL A 32 -16.22 10.58 -11.36
CA VAL A 32 -15.14 10.62 -10.37
C VAL A 32 -13.98 9.67 -10.75
N PRO A 33 -14.19 8.35 -10.97
CA PRO A 33 -13.11 7.49 -11.39
C PRO A 33 -12.49 7.87 -12.73
N ALA A 34 -13.29 8.37 -13.69
CA ALA A 34 -12.80 8.87 -14.96
C ALA A 34 -11.89 10.10 -14.80
N ALA A 35 -12.28 11.06 -13.96
CA ALA A 35 -11.49 12.26 -13.69
C ALA A 35 -10.15 11.92 -13.01
N PHE A 36 -10.15 11.05 -12.01
CA PHE A 36 -8.91 10.59 -11.39
C PHE A 36 -8.03 9.82 -12.37
N GLY A 37 -8.62 8.97 -13.23
CA GLY A 37 -7.91 8.30 -14.32
C GLY A 37 -7.28 9.30 -15.30
N ALA A 38 -8.01 10.34 -15.66
CA ALA A 38 -7.51 11.41 -16.53
C ALA A 38 -6.30 12.14 -15.93
N VAL A 39 -6.35 12.49 -14.64
CA VAL A 39 -5.21 13.11 -13.94
C VAL A 39 -4.01 12.16 -13.91
N CYS A 40 -4.21 10.89 -13.61
CA CYS A 40 -3.13 9.91 -13.62
C CYS A 40 -2.54 9.69 -15.02
N GLY A 41 -3.38 9.69 -16.07
CA GLY A 41 -2.94 9.59 -17.47
C GLY A 41 -2.08 10.78 -17.90
N TRP A 42 -2.41 11.98 -17.46
CA TRP A 42 -1.60 13.16 -17.67
C TRP A 42 -0.25 13.08 -16.93
N LEU A 43 -0.25 12.63 -15.66
CA LEU A 43 0.97 12.43 -14.86
C LEU A 43 1.88 11.35 -15.44
N LEU A 44 1.34 10.31 -16.08
CA LEU A 44 2.10 9.24 -16.73
C LEU A 44 3.04 9.78 -17.82
N GLY A 45 2.65 10.85 -18.53
CA GLY A 45 3.49 11.54 -19.50
C GLY A 45 4.52 12.52 -18.92
N ILE A 46 4.49 12.75 -17.59
CA ILE A 46 5.36 13.73 -16.91
C ILE A 46 6.43 13.05 -16.07
N SER A 47 6.01 12.15 -15.16
CA SER A 47 6.89 11.52 -14.18
C SER A 47 6.33 10.19 -13.72
N GLU A 48 7.14 9.13 -13.76
CA GLU A 48 6.81 7.82 -13.23
C GLU A 48 6.44 7.88 -11.74
N VAL A 49 7.25 8.56 -10.95
CA VAL A 49 7.04 8.69 -9.50
C VAL A 49 5.72 9.41 -9.18
N ALA A 50 5.45 10.53 -9.88
CA ALA A 50 4.20 11.26 -9.69
C ALA A 50 2.98 10.42 -10.08
N TYR A 51 3.08 9.66 -11.17
CA TYR A 51 2.04 8.72 -11.59
C TYR A 51 1.77 7.65 -10.54
N ILE A 52 2.81 6.97 -10.05
CA ILE A 52 2.66 5.88 -9.05
C ILE A 52 2.08 6.41 -7.74
N ILE A 53 2.60 7.54 -7.24
CA ILE A 53 2.12 8.16 -5.98
C ILE A 53 0.66 8.59 -6.10
N ALA A 54 0.20 9.01 -7.27
CA ALA A 54 -1.19 9.37 -7.47
C ALA A 54 -2.07 8.14 -7.75
N ALA A 55 -1.66 7.25 -8.67
CA ALA A 55 -2.49 6.17 -9.16
C ALA A 55 -2.74 5.07 -8.11
N VAL A 56 -1.71 4.67 -7.36
CA VAL A 56 -1.82 3.56 -6.41
C VAL A 56 -2.77 3.88 -5.24
N PRO A 57 -2.60 5.02 -4.50
CA PRO A 57 -3.53 5.36 -3.43
C PRO A 57 -4.96 5.60 -3.93
N VAL A 58 -5.13 6.25 -5.08
CA VAL A 58 -6.44 6.49 -5.66
C VAL A 58 -7.13 5.19 -6.04
N ALA A 59 -6.42 4.24 -6.64
CA ALA A 59 -6.97 2.93 -6.98
C ALA A 59 -7.41 2.16 -5.71
N ILE A 60 -6.56 2.11 -4.68
CA ILE A 60 -6.83 1.36 -3.45
C ILE A 60 -7.97 2.01 -2.65
N VAL A 61 -7.82 3.29 -2.30
CA VAL A 61 -8.78 4.01 -1.47
C VAL A 61 -10.10 4.22 -2.22
N GLY A 62 -10.03 4.60 -3.49
CA GLY A 62 -11.20 4.82 -4.33
C GLY A 62 -12.00 3.54 -4.57
N GLY A 63 -11.32 2.42 -4.84
CA GLY A 63 -11.96 1.11 -5.01
C GLY A 63 -12.68 0.63 -3.73
N ALA A 64 -12.00 0.71 -2.59
CA ALA A 64 -12.58 0.35 -1.30
C ALA A 64 -13.74 1.28 -0.89
N ALA A 65 -13.58 2.61 -1.06
CA ALA A 65 -14.61 3.59 -0.75
C ALA A 65 -15.86 3.42 -1.63
N ALA A 66 -15.68 3.15 -2.92
CA ALA A 66 -16.77 2.86 -3.84
C ALA A 66 -17.56 1.61 -3.43
N GLY A 67 -16.87 0.58 -2.94
CA GLY A 67 -17.49 -0.61 -2.39
C GLY A 67 -18.23 -0.35 -1.07
N PHE A 68 -17.69 0.51 -0.22
CA PHE A 68 -18.27 0.87 1.08
C PHE A 68 -19.63 1.60 0.95
N GLU A 69 -19.98 2.10 -0.23
CA GLU A 69 -21.30 2.64 -0.53
C GLU A 69 -22.40 1.58 -0.75
N HIS A 70 -22.06 0.29 -0.63
CA HIS A 70 -22.98 -0.84 -0.84
C HIS A 70 -22.94 -1.80 0.36
N THR A 71 -24.10 -2.33 0.74
CA THR A 71 -24.22 -3.38 1.78
C THR A 71 -24.05 -4.79 1.23
N VAL A 72 -24.28 -4.97 -0.08
CA VAL A 72 -24.18 -6.28 -0.75
C VAL A 72 -22.82 -6.38 -1.45
N PRO A 73 -21.93 -7.32 -1.05
CA PRO A 73 -20.59 -7.45 -1.62
C PRO A 73 -20.56 -7.65 -3.15
N ARG A 74 -21.57 -8.33 -3.71
CA ARG A 74 -21.68 -8.52 -5.17
C ARG A 74 -21.90 -7.19 -5.90
N GLN A 75 -22.79 -6.34 -5.38
CA GLN A 75 -23.05 -5.00 -5.97
C GLN A 75 -21.81 -4.11 -5.81
N ALA A 76 -21.16 -4.17 -4.66
CA ALA A 76 -19.91 -3.50 -4.38
C ALA A 76 -18.79 -3.92 -5.35
N ALA A 77 -18.68 -5.23 -5.66
CA ALA A 77 -17.73 -5.76 -6.64
C ALA A 77 -18.00 -5.22 -8.06
N VAL A 78 -19.26 -5.24 -8.50
CA VAL A 78 -19.66 -4.68 -9.81
C VAL A 78 -19.35 -3.18 -9.88
N ARG A 79 -19.64 -2.45 -8.81
CA ARG A 79 -19.33 -1.03 -8.69
C ARG A 79 -17.83 -0.75 -8.81
N GLY A 80 -17.03 -1.56 -8.12
CA GLY A 80 -15.57 -1.48 -8.17
C GLY A 80 -15.01 -1.85 -9.54
N LEU A 81 -15.59 -2.87 -10.22
CA LEU A 81 -15.22 -3.27 -11.57
C LEU A 81 -15.44 -2.13 -12.58
N ILE A 82 -16.61 -1.49 -12.54
CA ILE A 82 -16.92 -0.37 -13.43
C ILE A 82 -16.01 0.81 -13.14
N GLY A 83 -15.82 1.17 -11.87
CA GLY A 83 -14.94 2.27 -11.47
C GLY A 83 -13.48 2.02 -11.85
N GLY A 84 -12.98 0.80 -11.66
CA GLY A 84 -11.63 0.41 -12.07
C GLY A 84 -11.43 0.41 -13.58
N ALA A 85 -12.41 -0.06 -14.35
CA ALA A 85 -12.37 -0.02 -15.82
C ALA A 85 -12.35 1.43 -16.35
N LEU A 86 -13.17 2.30 -15.79
CA LEU A 86 -13.18 3.73 -16.14
C LEU A 86 -11.85 4.40 -15.75
N PHE A 87 -11.36 4.14 -14.55
CA PHE A 87 -10.08 4.68 -14.07
C PHE A 87 -8.93 4.29 -15.01
N GLY A 88 -8.74 2.99 -15.27
CA GLY A 88 -7.67 2.50 -16.15
C GLY A 88 -7.87 2.93 -17.61
N GLY A 89 -9.11 2.92 -18.11
CA GLY A 89 -9.44 3.36 -19.47
C GLY A 89 -9.10 4.84 -19.66
N PHE A 90 -9.46 5.71 -18.72
CA PHE A 90 -9.15 7.14 -18.80
C PHE A 90 -7.67 7.46 -18.60
N ILE A 91 -6.91 6.64 -17.85
CA ILE A 91 -5.45 6.75 -17.86
C ILE A 91 -4.92 6.61 -19.29
N LEU A 92 -5.33 5.58 -20.01
CA LEU A 92 -4.86 5.33 -21.37
C LEU A 92 -5.34 6.39 -22.35
N ILE A 93 -6.63 6.76 -22.33
CA ILE A 93 -7.21 7.74 -23.24
C ILE A 93 -6.50 9.09 -23.08
N VAL A 94 -6.37 9.60 -21.85
CA VAL A 94 -5.77 10.91 -21.63
C VAL A 94 -4.27 10.87 -21.89
N HIS A 95 -3.58 9.78 -21.54
CA HIS A 95 -2.18 9.64 -21.89
C HIS A 95 -1.96 9.73 -23.40
N GLU A 96 -2.74 8.99 -24.20
CA GLU A 96 -2.67 9.03 -25.65
C GLU A 96 -2.93 10.43 -26.20
N LEU A 97 -3.94 11.13 -25.67
CA LEU A 97 -4.26 12.50 -26.06
C LEU A 97 -3.15 13.50 -25.75
N THR A 98 -2.26 13.22 -24.78
CA THR A 98 -1.12 14.12 -24.50
C THR A 98 -0.03 14.03 -25.56
N GLY A 99 0.04 12.98 -26.35
CA GLY A 99 1.08 12.71 -27.34
C GLY A 99 2.49 12.55 -26.76
N LYS A 100 2.61 12.40 -25.42
CA LYS A 100 3.89 12.24 -24.74
C LYS A 100 4.24 10.77 -24.58
N ALA A 101 5.54 10.44 -24.58
CA ALA A 101 5.99 9.10 -24.23
C ALA A 101 5.67 8.78 -22.76
N ALA A 102 5.19 7.58 -22.48
CA ALA A 102 4.96 7.10 -21.12
C ALA A 102 6.28 7.06 -20.34
N LYS A 103 6.28 7.63 -19.13
CA LYS A 103 7.45 7.59 -18.23
C LYS A 103 7.48 6.33 -17.36
N ALA A 104 6.34 5.68 -17.15
CA ALA A 104 6.25 4.37 -16.53
C ALA A 104 6.01 3.30 -17.60
N LYS A 105 6.48 2.07 -17.34
CA LYS A 105 6.27 0.93 -18.25
C LYS A 105 4.79 0.53 -18.25
N LEU A 106 4.16 0.64 -19.40
CA LEU A 106 2.82 0.12 -19.61
C LEU A 106 2.87 -1.39 -20.01
N PRO A 107 1.83 -2.15 -19.65
CA PRO A 107 1.69 -3.51 -20.16
C PRO A 107 1.51 -3.53 -21.69
N ASP A 108 1.86 -4.64 -22.31
CA ASP A 108 1.63 -4.84 -23.73
C ASP A 108 0.67 -6.03 -23.95
N PRO A 109 -0.50 -5.80 -24.56
CA PRO A 109 -1.05 -4.52 -25.07
C PRO A 109 -1.52 -3.58 -23.94
N PRO A 110 -1.50 -2.25 -24.14
CA PRO A 110 -1.83 -1.26 -23.10
C PRO A 110 -3.21 -1.45 -22.47
N ILE A 111 -4.18 -1.99 -23.20
CA ILE A 111 -5.55 -2.26 -22.70
C ILE A 111 -5.56 -3.17 -21.45
N VAL A 112 -4.50 -3.98 -21.25
CA VAL A 112 -4.34 -4.82 -20.07
C VAL A 112 -4.36 -3.98 -18.79
N LEU A 113 -3.90 -2.73 -18.81
CA LEU A 113 -3.97 -1.84 -17.67
C LEU A 113 -5.44 -1.62 -17.23
N ALA A 114 -6.35 -1.37 -18.18
CA ALA A 114 -7.77 -1.18 -17.87
C ALA A 114 -8.42 -2.47 -17.34
N VAL A 115 -8.01 -3.63 -17.84
CA VAL A 115 -8.49 -4.93 -17.34
C VAL A 115 -7.97 -5.17 -15.92
N VAL A 116 -6.69 -4.95 -15.66
CA VAL A 116 -6.08 -5.10 -14.33
C VAL A 116 -6.75 -4.18 -13.32
N THR A 117 -6.91 -2.89 -13.63
CA THR A 117 -7.57 -1.95 -12.74
C THR A 117 -9.04 -2.29 -12.51
N ALA A 118 -9.75 -2.85 -13.50
CA ALA A 118 -11.12 -3.35 -13.33
C ALA A 118 -11.19 -4.53 -12.36
N VAL A 119 -10.32 -5.52 -12.52
CA VAL A 119 -10.25 -6.71 -11.64
C VAL A 119 -9.89 -6.31 -10.21
N PHE A 120 -8.85 -5.50 -10.05
CA PHE A 120 -8.47 -4.97 -8.74
C PHE A 120 -9.58 -4.14 -8.10
N GLY A 121 -10.20 -3.25 -8.88
CA GLY A 121 -11.35 -2.46 -8.45
C GLY A 121 -12.51 -3.33 -7.98
N SER A 122 -12.79 -4.44 -8.67
CA SER A 122 -13.81 -5.42 -8.27
C SER A 122 -13.49 -6.05 -6.91
N GLY A 123 -12.26 -6.49 -6.70
CA GLY A 123 -11.81 -7.06 -5.43
C GLY A 123 -11.88 -6.05 -4.28
N LEU A 124 -11.37 -4.85 -4.48
CA LEU A 124 -11.41 -3.77 -3.49
C LEU A 124 -12.86 -3.34 -3.21
N GLY A 125 -13.71 -3.29 -4.23
CA GLY A 125 -15.14 -3.05 -4.08
C GLY A 125 -15.81 -4.09 -3.21
N ALA A 126 -15.58 -5.38 -3.45
CA ALA A 126 -16.11 -6.46 -2.63
C ALA A 126 -15.66 -6.35 -1.16
N LEU A 127 -14.39 -6.03 -0.93
CA LEU A 127 -13.84 -5.78 0.40
C LEU A 127 -14.54 -4.59 1.08
N GLY A 128 -14.71 -3.46 0.38
CA GLY A 128 -15.40 -2.29 0.89
C GLY A 128 -16.84 -2.58 1.30
N GLY A 129 -17.59 -3.33 0.48
CA GLY A 129 -18.94 -3.77 0.81
C GLY A 129 -18.99 -4.74 2.00
N GLY A 130 -18.00 -5.62 2.13
CA GLY A 130 -17.82 -6.46 3.31
C GLY A 130 -17.60 -5.62 4.57
N TRP A 131 -16.73 -4.63 4.50
CA TRP A 131 -16.47 -3.70 5.61
C TRP A 131 -17.69 -2.89 6.02
N ARG A 132 -18.51 -2.46 5.05
CA ARG A 132 -19.78 -1.79 5.31
C ARG A 132 -20.72 -2.68 6.11
N ARG A 133 -20.93 -3.91 5.65
CA ARG A 133 -21.78 -4.87 6.34
C ARG A 133 -21.32 -5.15 7.76
N ASP A 134 -19.99 -5.31 7.95
CA ASP A 134 -19.40 -5.50 9.27
C ASP A 134 -19.57 -4.26 10.16
N ALA A 135 -19.49 -3.06 9.58
CA ALA A 135 -19.68 -1.82 10.32
C ALA A 135 -21.13 -1.61 10.77
N GLU A 136 -22.10 -2.01 9.94
CA GLU A 136 -23.53 -1.99 10.29
C GLU A 136 -23.90 -3.03 11.35
N ALA A 137 -23.24 -4.19 11.31
CA ALA A 137 -23.46 -5.25 12.29
C ALA A 137 -22.85 -4.98 13.67
N ARG A 138 -21.94 -3.97 13.78
CA ARG A 138 -21.22 -3.67 15.02
C ARG A 138 -21.81 -2.50 15.76
N GLU A 139 -21.88 -2.64 17.07
CA GLU A 139 -22.09 -1.51 17.97
C GLU A 139 -20.74 -0.81 18.23
N GLY A 140 -20.59 0.44 17.76
CA GLY A 140 -19.41 1.25 18.05
C GLY A 140 -18.79 1.94 16.81
N PRO A 141 -17.69 2.69 16.98
CA PRO A 141 -17.03 3.39 15.88
C PRO A 141 -16.44 2.41 14.88
N PHE A 142 -16.49 2.77 13.59
CA PHE A 142 -15.93 1.97 12.48
C PHE A 142 -14.43 1.66 12.66
N LEU A 143 -13.67 2.66 13.10
CA LEU A 143 -12.27 2.55 13.49
C LEU A 143 -12.10 3.12 14.89
N ASP A 144 -11.56 2.34 15.79
CA ASP A 144 -11.22 2.77 17.14
C ASP A 144 -9.71 3.03 17.23
N VAL A 145 -9.32 4.24 16.86
CA VAL A 145 -7.91 4.67 16.88
C VAL A 145 -7.32 4.66 18.29
N SER A 146 -8.18 4.76 19.34
CA SER A 146 -7.73 4.72 20.74
C SER A 146 -7.11 3.37 21.13
N LYS A 147 -7.33 2.32 20.32
CA LYS A 147 -6.75 1.00 20.52
C LYS A 147 -5.33 0.86 19.93
N LEU A 148 -4.93 1.81 19.10
CA LEU A 148 -3.57 1.84 18.58
C LEU A 148 -2.63 2.33 19.69
N SER A 149 -1.62 1.53 20.00
CA SER A 149 -0.56 1.91 20.91
C SER A 149 0.54 2.69 20.18
N PRO A 150 1.42 3.39 20.90
CA PRO A 150 2.59 4.02 20.30
C PRO A 150 3.48 3.03 19.52
N ALA A 151 3.43 1.73 19.87
CA ALA A 151 4.16 0.70 19.13
C ALA A 151 3.63 0.51 17.71
N GLU A 152 2.30 0.49 17.49
CA GLU A 152 1.74 0.42 16.13
C GLU A 152 2.09 1.66 15.32
N LEU A 153 2.09 2.84 15.94
CA LEU A 153 2.50 4.07 15.26
C LEU A 153 3.98 4.01 14.85
N LEU A 154 4.84 3.50 15.73
CA LEU A 154 6.25 3.27 15.40
C LEU A 154 6.38 2.30 14.22
N GLY A 155 5.61 1.22 14.20
CA GLY A 155 5.57 0.26 13.08
C GLY A 155 5.15 0.92 11.76
N ALA A 156 4.12 1.75 11.78
CA ALA A 156 3.66 2.49 10.61
C ALA A 156 4.72 3.46 10.10
N VAL A 157 5.33 4.25 10.99
CA VAL A 157 6.41 5.19 10.64
C VAL A 157 7.62 4.44 10.07
N SER A 158 8.02 3.34 10.70
CA SER A 158 9.13 2.50 10.23
C SER A 158 8.88 1.94 8.83
N SER A 159 7.63 1.55 8.53
CA SER A 159 7.22 1.11 7.20
C SER A 159 7.33 2.20 6.15
N VAL A 160 6.95 3.43 6.50
CA VAL A 160 7.10 4.60 5.60
C VAL A 160 8.59 4.89 5.35
N VAL A 161 9.42 4.81 6.40
CA VAL A 161 10.87 4.99 6.28
C VAL A 161 11.49 3.92 5.38
N LEU A 162 11.13 2.65 5.59
CA LEU A 162 11.59 1.55 4.74
C LEU A 162 11.12 1.74 3.30
N LEU A 163 9.85 2.03 3.08
CA LEU A 163 9.30 2.27 1.76
C LEU A 163 10.01 3.44 1.05
N GLY A 164 10.17 4.57 1.75
CA GLY A 164 10.89 5.73 1.22
C GLY A 164 12.34 5.42 0.87
N SER A 165 13.00 4.56 1.66
CA SER A 165 14.38 4.18 1.39
C SER A 165 14.55 3.46 0.05
N LEU A 166 13.52 2.78 -0.47
CA LEU A 166 13.61 2.05 -1.74
C LEU A 166 13.83 2.98 -2.95
N TRP A 167 13.44 4.25 -2.86
CA TRP A 167 13.72 5.28 -3.88
C TRP A 167 15.06 6.00 -3.68
N LEU A 168 15.67 5.89 -2.50
CA LEU A 168 16.98 6.47 -2.25
C LEU A 168 18.06 5.63 -2.95
N PRO A 169 19.25 6.20 -3.22
CA PRO A 169 20.37 5.44 -3.76
C PRO A 169 20.87 4.40 -2.74
N TRP A 170 20.77 3.13 -3.12
CA TRP A 170 21.25 2.00 -2.34
C TRP A 170 22.68 1.62 -2.68
N PHE A 171 23.03 1.75 -3.96
CA PHE A 171 24.33 1.42 -4.48
C PHE A 171 24.86 2.57 -5.32
N SER A 172 26.17 2.70 -5.36
CA SER A 172 26.87 3.59 -6.27
C SER A 172 28.02 2.86 -6.95
N THR A 173 28.21 3.15 -8.24
CA THR A 173 29.33 2.66 -9.02
C THR A 173 30.60 3.42 -8.64
N SER A 174 31.78 2.80 -8.87
CA SER A 174 33.08 3.46 -8.75
C SER A 174 33.31 4.47 -9.88
N SER A 175 34.45 5.12 -9.88
CA SER A 175 34.92 5.98 -10.97
C SER A 175 35.21 5.22 -12.29
N ASN A 176 35.13 3.89 -12.29
CA ASN A 176 35.35 3.07 -13.47
C ASN A 176 34.16 3.22 -14.47
N PRO A 177 34.39 3.66 -15.73
CA PRO A 177 33.33 3.82 -16.72
C PRO A 177 32.68 2.49 -17.15
N HIS A 178 33.28 1.35 -16.84
CA HIS A 178 32.71 0.01 -17.11
C HIS A 178 31.91 -0.54 -15.93
N SER A 179 31.71 0.24 -14.86
CA SER A 179 30.86 -0.16 -13.75
C SER A 179 29.40 -0.32 -14.16
N ILE A 180 28.77 -1.45 -13.83
CA ILE A 180 27.40 -1.79 -14.21
C ILE A 180 26.62 -2.20 -12.95
N ILE A 181 25.44 -1.63 -12.73
CA ILE A 181 24.50 -2.05 -11.69
C ILE A 181 23.15 -2.35 -12.32
N GLY A 182 22.51 -3.40 -11.87
CA GLY A 182 21.14 -3.73 -12.24
C GLY A 182 21.02 -4.87 -13.23
N PRO A 183 19.79 -5.22 -13.63
CA PRO A 183 19.53 -6.32 -14.52
C PRO A 183 20.02 -6.03 -15.93
N GLU A 184 20.41 -7.08 -16.66
CA GLU A 184 20.87 -6.99 -18.06
C GLU A 184 19.89 -6.25 -18.99
N SER A 185 18.60 -6.27 -18.67
CA SER A 185 17.55 -5.60 -19.45
C SER A 185 17.57 -4.07 -19.36
N ASN A 186 18.14 -3.50 -18.28
CA ASN A 186 18.26 -2.05 -18.08
C ASN A 186 19.40 -1.72 -17.14
N PRO A 187 20.65 -1.96 -17.53
CA PRO A 187 21.81 -1.72 -16.69
C PRO A 187 22.07 -0.21 -16.51
N ILE A 188 22.45 0.18 -15.29
CA ILE A 188 23.01 1.50 -15.02
C ILE A 188 24.50 1.41 -15.24
N ILE A 189 24.98 2.07 -16.29
CA ILE A 189 26.38 2.03 -16.71
C ILE A 189 27.01 3.38 -16.47
N GLY A 190 28.24 3.37 -16.02
CA GLY A 190 29.08 4.56 -15.97
C GLY A 190 29.63 4.92 -14.59
N ALA A 191 30.63 5.77 -14.61
CA ALA A 191 31.32 6.26 -13.42
C ALA A 191 30.41 7.11 -12.53
N ASN A 192 30.46 6.88 -11.22
CA ASN A 192 29.73 7.64 -10.19
C ASN A 192 28.19 7.66 -10.39
N SER A 193 27.64 6.62 -11.01
CA SER A 193 26.18 6.45 -11.11
C SER A 193 25.59 5.88 -9.83
N HIS A 194 24.31 6.14 -9.59
CA HIS A 194 23.58 5.65 -8.43
C HIS A 194 22.41 4.79 -8.86
N ALA A 195 22.15 3.73 -8.07
CA ALA A 195 21.00 2.85 -8.27
C ALA A 195 20.16 2.77 -6.99
N ASN A 196 18.86 2.85 -7.13
CA ASN A 196 17.91 2.58 -6.06
C ASN A 196 17.52 1.09 -5.99
N ALA A 197 16.74 0.69 -4.99
CA ALA A 197 16.35 -0.70 -4.80
C ALA A 197 15.58 -1.26 -6.02
N PHE A 198 14.66 -0.50 -6.59
CA PHE A 198 13.84 -0.92 -7.75
C PHE A 198 14.66 -1.11 -9.03
N GLN A 199 15.76 -0.40 -9.17
CA GLN A 199 16.67 -0.53 -10.32
C GLN A 199 17.63 -1.71 -10.16
N THR A 200 17.90 -2.11 -8.92
CA THR A 200 18.91 -3.12 -8.62
C THR A 200 18.31 -4.53 -8.51
N PHE A 201 17.12 -4.66 -7.92
CA PHE A 201 16.52 -5.94 -7.62
C PHE A 201 15.32 -6.24 -8.51
N LYS A 202 15.06 -7.55 -8.79
CA LYS A 202 13.92 -8.03 -9.58
C LYS A 202 12.72 -8.45 -8.72
N LEU A 203 12.97 -8.99 -7.53
CA LEU A 203 11.96 -9.57 -6.64
C LEU A 203 12.09 -9.09 -5.20
N LEU A 204 13.28 -8.72 -4.76
CA LEU A 204 13.52 -8.28 -3.39
C LEU A 204 12.74 -6.99 -3.08
N ASP A 205 12.68 -6.07 -4.02
CA ASP A 205 11.91 -4.83 -3.93
C ASP A 205 10.43 -5.10 -3.67
N LEU A 206 9.82 -6.06 -4.37
CA LEU A 206 8.42 -6.46 -4.16
C LEU A 206 8.21 -7.06 -2.76
N ALA A 207 9.15 -7.90 -2.29
CA ALA A 207 9.11 -8.46 -0.94
C ALA A 207 9.22 -7.37 0.14
N LEU A 208 10.07 -6.36 -0.08
CA LEU A 208 10.21 -5.23 0.83
C LEU A 208 8.98 -4.32 0.82
N VAL A 209 8.37 -4.07 -0.34
CA VAL A 209 7.09 -3.35 -0.44
C VAL A 209 5.99 -4.12 0.31
N ALA A 210 5.91 -5.44 0.15
CA ALA A 210 4.95 -6.26 0.89
C ALA A 210 5.19 -6.18 2.41
N ALA A 211 6.47 -6.18 2.85
CA ALA A 211 6.83 -5.99 4.25
C ALA A 211 6.36 -4.63 4.79
N CYS A 212 6.43 -3.56 3.99
CA CYS A 212 5.95 -2.24 4.37
C CYS A 212 4.43 -2.18 4.58
N ILE A 213 3.66 -3.02 3.91
CA ILE A 213 2.19 -3.05 4.03
C ILE A 213 1.75 -3.73 5.33
N ALA A 214 2.50 -4.70 5.83
CA ALA A 214 2.11 -5.54 6.96
C ALA A 214 1.75 -4.77 8.25
N PRO A 215 2.52 -3.77 8.75
CA PRO A 215 2.16 -3.01 9.94
C PRO A 215 0.88 -2.17 9.78
N PHE A 216 0.59 -1.70 8.57
CA PHE A 216 -0.66 -0.97 8.30
C PHE A 216 -1.88 -1.90 8.36
N ILE A 217 -1.77 -3.10 7.76
CA ILE A 217 -2.83 -4.12 7.84
C ILE A 217 -3.07 -4.49 9.30
N LEU A 218 -2.01 -4.71 10.07
CA LEU A 218 -2.12 -5.07 11.49
C LEU A 218 -2.77 -3.95 12.30
N SER A 219 -2.32 -2.71 12.14
CA SER A 219 -2.92 -1.55 12.79
C SER A 219 -4.39 -1.40 12.46
N TRP A 220 -4.76 -1.65 11.20
CA TRP A 220 -6.15 -1.62 10.76
C TRP A 220 -6.99 -2.73 11.40
N ILE A 221 -6.48 -3.97 11.48
CA ILE A 221 -7.15 -5.09 12.16
C ILE A 221 -7.40 -4.77 13.64
N ILE A 222 -6.41 -4.18 14.33
CA ILE A 222 -6.52 -3.77 15.74
C ILE A 222 -7.55 -2.65 15.91
N ALA A 223 -7.49 -1.62 15.07
CA ALA A 223 -8.45 -0.52 15.10
C ALA A 223 -9.89 -0.97 14.80
N ARG A 224 -10.06 -2.07 14.08
CA ARG A 224 -11.33 -2.75 13.80
C ARG A 224 -11.78 -3.67 14.93
N ARG A 225 -11.01 -3.79 16.03
CA ARG A 225 -11.29 -4.69 17.16
C ARG A 225 -11.43 -6.17 16.78
N HIS A 226 -10.77 -6.60 15.69
CA HIS A 226 -10.70 -8.02 15.38
C HIS A 226 -9.75 -8.72 16.35
N THR A 227 -10.15 -9.89 16.81
CA THR A 227 -9.28 -10.77 17.60
C THR A 227 -8.31 -11.49 16.66
N LEU A 228 -7.03 -11.32 16.90
CA LEU A 228 -5.99 -12.09 16.23
C LEU A 228 -5.67 -13.34 17.04
N THR A 229 -5.45 -14.45 16.36
CA THR A 229 -4.98 -15.70 16.98
C THR A 229 -3.53 -15.57 17.45
N TRP A 230 -2.74 -14.73 16.80
CA TRP A 230 -1.34 -14.43 17.12
C TRP A 230 -1.24 -13.13 17.92
N ALA A 231 -0.20 -13.02 18.72
CA ALA A 231 0.05 -11.77 19.43
C ALA A 231 0.34 -10.64 18.42
N PRO A 232 -0.30 -9.48 18.57
CA PRO A 232 -0.21 -8.40 17.57
C PRO A 232 1.21 -7.97 17.21
N GLY A 233 2.17 -8.02 18.16
CA GLY A 233 3.56 -7.67 17.93
C GLY A 233 4.36 -8.69 17.14
N GLU A 234 3.99 -9.98 17.19
CA GLU A 234 4.76 -11.06 16.55
C GLU A 234 4.86 -10.89 15.04
N VAL A 235 3.77 -10.55 14.38
CA VAL A 235 3.73 -10.38 12.94
C VAL A 235 4.67 -9.26 12.50
N THR A 236 4.59 -8.09 13.15
CA THR A 236 5.45 -6.94 12.82
C THR A 236 6.93 -7.25 13.11
N MET A 237 7.20 -7.96 14.20
CA MET A 237 8.56 -8.37 14.58
C MET A 237 9.15 -9.33 13.54
N VAL A 238 8.40 -10.38 13.14
CA VAL A 238 8.83 -11.35 12.13
C VAL A 238 9.04 -10.69 10.78
N VAL A 239 8.13 -9.82 10.36
CA VAL A 239 8.27 -9.08 9.10
C VAL A 239 9.50 -8.18 9.12
N GLY A 240 9.72 -7.44 10.23
CA GLY A 240 10.86 -6.55 10.39
C GLY A 240 12.20 -7.29 10.33
N ILE A 241 12.33 -8.41 11.07
CA ILE A 241 13.57 -9.20 11.05
C ILE A 241 13.79 -9.88 9.69
N THR A 242 12.73 -10.35 9.05
CA THR A 242 12.82 -10.96 7.71
C THR A 242 13.29 -9.95 6.67
N ALA A 243 12.70 -8.75 6.65
CA ALA A 243 13.12 -7.67 5.75
C ALA A 243 14.58 -7.25 6.03
N PHE A 244 14.97 -7.15 7.31
CA PHE A 244 16.35 -6.86 7.72
C PHE A 244 17.33 -7.88 7.17
N VAL A 245 17.04 -9.18 7.37
CA VAL A 245 17.92 -10.27 6.88
C VAL A 245 18.01 -10.27 5.36
N LEU A 246 16.89 -10.05 4.67
CA LEU A 246 16.87 -9.98 3.21
C LEU A 246 17.76 -8.84 2.68
N ILE A 247 17.69 -7.66 3.27
CA ILE A 247 18.54 -6.52 2.90
C ILE A 247 20.02 -6.85 3.24
N LEU A 248 20.28 -7.34 4.44
CA LEU A 248 21.63 -7.64 4.90
C LEU A 248 22.32 -8.70 4.02
N CYS A 249 21.57 -9.77 3.65
CA CYS A 249 22.09 -10.82 2.78
C CYS A 249 22.47 -10.29 1.40
N ASN A 250 21.67 -9.38 0.86
CA ASN A 250 21.89 -8.88 -0.50
C ASN A 250 22.91 -7.72 -0.60
N GLY A 251 23.37 -7.19 0.52
CA GLY A 251 24.34 -6.09 0.49
C GLY A 251 25.68 -6.42 1.14
N ILE A 252 25.66 -7.14 2.27
CA ILE A 252 26.85 -7.39 3.08
C ILE A 252 27.29 -8.85 3.06
N ILE A 253 26.33 -9.79 3.26
CA ILE A 253 26.66 -11.22 3.44
C ILE A 253 26.95 -11.90 2.11
N LEU A 254 26.03 -11.79 1.14
CA LEU A 254 26.16 -12.44 -0.16
C LEU A 254 26.94 -11.59 -1.18
N GLY A 255 27.35 -10.40 -0.77
CA GLY A 255 28.00 -9.44 -1.62
C GLY A 255 27.02 -8.51 -2.34
N LYS A 256 27.58 -7.64 -3.15
CA LYS A 256 26.85 -6.64 -3.91
C LYS A 256 26.31 -7.27 -5.20
N PRO A 257 25.27 -6.68 -5.83
CA PRO A 257 24.60 -7.30 -6.96
C PRO A 257 25.44 -7.55 -8.21
N ASP A 258 26.69 -7.11 -8.23
CA ASP A 258 27.59 -7.38 -9.35
C ASP A 258 29.04 -7.57 -8.83
N PRO A 259 29.52 -8.83 -8.70
CA PRO A 259 30.80 -9.13 -8.03
C PRO A 259 32.05 -8.73 -8.84
N GLY A 260 31.92 -8.31 -10.09
CA GLY A 260 33.05 -7.99 -10.96
C GLY A 260 33.51 -6.55 -10.93
N ILE A 261 32.78 -5.64 -10.28
CA ILE A 261 33.01 -4.19 -10.39
C ILE A 261 32.86 -3.51 -9.03
N GLU A 262 33.69 -2.51 -8.75
CA GLU A 262 33.68 -1.76 -7.48
C GLU A 262 32.35 -1.02 -7.27
N ILE A 263 31.44 -1.68 -6.56
CA ILE A 263 30.16 -1.12 -6.12
C ILE A 263 30.25 -0.82 -4.64
N SER A 264 29.83 0.38 -4.22
CA SER A 264 29.74 0.76 -2.81
C SER A 264 28.29 0.84 -2.35
N LEU A 265 28.06 0.54 -1.06
CA LEU A 265 26.77 0.77 -0.41
C LEU A 265 26.57 2.26 -0.19
N ASN A 266 25.35 2.72 -0.44
CA ASN A 266 24.99 4.13 -0.26
C ASN A 266 23.97 4.30 0.88
N TYR A 267 23.65 5.53 1.25
CA TYR A 267 22.85 5.86 2.43
C TYR A 267 21.44 5.26 2.41
N GLY A 268 20.81 5.10 1.24
CA GLY A 268 19.48 4.48 1.11
C GLY A 268 19.43 3.06 1.67
N TYR A 269 20.50 2.28 1.47
CA TYR A 269 20.64 0.95 2.04
C TYR A 269 20.61 0.96 3.58
N PHE A 270 21.35 1.88 4.21
CA PHE A 270 21.38 1.99 5.67
C PHE A 270 20.08 2.53 6.25
N VAL A 271 19.41 3.46 5.55
CA VAL A 271 18.06 3.93 5.92
C VAL A 271 17.06 2.79 5.87
N GLY A 272 17.14 1.92 4.86
CA GLY A 272 16.33 0.70 4.78
C GLY A 272 16.55 -0.25 5.95
N LEU A 273 17.81 -0.51 6.31
CA LEU A 273 18.14 -1.32 7.49
C LEU A 273 17.60 -0.71 8.79
N LEU A 274 17.74 0.60 8.99
CA LEU A 274 17.19 1.30 10.15
C LEU A 274 15.67 1.19 10.21
N GLY A 275 14.98 1.31 9.07
CA GLY A 275 13.54 1.08 8.98
C GLY A 275 13.13 -0.32 9.43
N CYS A 276 13.88 -1.35 9.01
CA CYS A 276 13.62 -2.73 9.43
C CYS A 276 13.86 -2.95 10.93
N VAL A 277 14.93 -2.40 11.48
CA VAL A 277 15.22 -2.47 12.92
C VAL A 277 14.12 -1.77 13.73
N ALA A 278 13.69 -0.59 13.32
CA ALA A 278 12.62 0.13 13.97
C ALA A 278 11.28 -0.63 13.88
N MET A 279 11.00 -1.30 12.76
CA MET A 279 9.84 -2.18 12.60
C MET A 279 9.91 -3.38 13.55
N PHE A 280 11.08 -4.05 13.66
CA PHE A 280 11.30 -5.12 14.61
C PHE A 280 11.07 -4.65 16.05
N LEU A 281 11.66 -3.52 16.44
CA LEU A 281 11.50 -2.94 17.77
C LEU A 281 10.03 -2.59 18.07
N SER A 282 9.30 -2.06 17.10
CA SER A 282 7.87 -1.82 17.22
C SER A 282 7.11 -3.10 17.61
N GLY A 283 7.35 -4.19 16.88
CA GLY A 283 6.73 -5.47 17.19
C GLY A 283 7.13 -6.01 18.57
N TYR A 284 8.40 -5.90 18.92
CA TYR A 284 8.92 -6.30 20.22
C TYR A 284 8.29 -5.52 21.39
N LEU A 285 8.23 -4.20 21.29
CA LEU A 285 7.61 -3.35 22.32
C LEU A 285 6.11 -3.69 22.49
N ARG A 286 5.41 -3.93 21.40
CA ARG A 286 4.01 -4.35 21.46
C ARG A 286 3.86 -5.70 22.14
N GLN A 287 4.71 -6.65 21.81
CA GLN A 287 4.75 -7.98 22.43
C GLN A 287 5.00 -7.88 23.94
N ALA A 288 5.95 -7.08 24.36
CA ALA A 288 6.28 -6.90 25.78
C ALA A 288 5.08 -6.38 26.58
N VAL A 289 4.37 -5.37 26.07
CA VAL A 289 3.15 -4.83 26.70
C VAL A 289 2.03 -5.89 26.75
N TYR A 290 1.84 -6.66 25.67
CA TYR A 290 0.82 -7.69 25.61
C TYR A 290 1.10 -8.83 26.61
N THR A 291 2.35 -9.26 26.73
CA THR A 291 2.77 -10.30 27.67
C THR A 291 2.62 -9.84 29.12
N ALA A 292 2.98 -8.59 29.42
CA ALA A 292 2.79 -8.01 30.75
C ALA A 292 1.34 -7.96 31.19
N ALA A 293 0.43 -7.64 30.28
CA ALA A 293 -1.01 -7.58 30.53
C ALA A 293 -1.66 -8.96 30.75
N ARG A 294 -1.01 -10.04 30.28
CA ARG A 294 -1.51 -11.42 30.40
C ARG A 294 -1.08 -12.15 31.67
N LYS A 295 -0.06 -11.66 32.40
CA LYS A 295 0.34 -12.28 33.66
C LYS A 295 -0.71 -11.99 34.74
N PRO A 296 -1.36 -13.02 35.30
CA PRO A 296 -2.23 -12.79 36.45
C PRO A 296 -1.40 -12.26 37.63
N PRO A 297 -1.93 -11.33 38.43
CA PRO A 297 -1.23 -10.82 39.58
C PRO A 297 -0.91 -11.97 40.55
N GLY A 298 0.34 -12.13 40.89
CA GLY A 298 0.81 -13.15 41.85
C GLY A 298 1.45 -14.41 41.26
N VAL A 299 1.60 -14.53 39.94
CA VAL A 299 2.39 -15.59 39.30
C VAL A 299 3.74 -14.99 38.92
N LEU A 300 4.79 -15.35 39.71
CA LEU A 300 6.20 -15.05 39.42
C LEU A 300 6.73 -15.97 38.32
#